data_783f40494695abb4dfa5d6b67801e027
#
_entry.id   783f40494695abb4dfa5d6b67801e027
#
_cell.length_a   1.000
_cell.length_b   1.000
_cell.length_c   1.000
_cell.angle_alpha   90.00
_cell.angle_beta   90.00
_cell.angle_gamma   90.00
#
_symmetry.space_group_name_H-M   'P 1'
#
loop_
_entity.id
_entity.type
_entity.pdbx_description
1 polymer ?
#
loop_
_entity_poly.entity_id
_entity_poly.type
_entity_poly.pdbx_seq_one_letter_code
_entity_poly.pdbx_strand_id
1 'polypeptide(L)'
;SHMVDFLIKKNFKVIVIDDLSGGNIKNIKQHLKRKNFLLLKKNICDNPVDIKYIKKADYIFHFAGKGDIVPSIQKPFQYFNTNVMGTINILELARRLKVKKVVYAASSSCYGLAKVPTTEKNKISTLYPYALSKYMGENALFHWQKVYGVKVNSLRIFNAYGPRVTTKGTYGAVFGVFFKQKLLN
;
A
#
# COMPACT_ATOMS: atom_id res chain seq x y z
N SER A 1 -0.91 -9.68 -2.26
CA SER A 1 -0.98 -11.16 -2.29
C SER A 1 0.37 -11.79 -2.69
N HIS A 2 1.05 -11.30 -3.74
CA HIS A 2 2.36 -11.85 -4.16
C HIS A 2 3.43 -11.75 -3.07
N MET A 3 3.47 -10.65 -2.30
CA MET A 3 4.37 -10.53 -1.15
C MET A 3 4.06 -11.57 -0.08
N VAL A 4 2.77 -11.88 0.16
CA VAL A 4 2.36 -12.95 1.09
C VAL A 4 2.90 -14.30 0.62
N ASP A 5 2.69 -14.63 -0.67
CA ASP A 5 3.20 -15.89 -1.25
C ASP A 5 4.72 -16.01 -1.08
N PHE A 6 5.44 -14.93 -1.39
CA PHE A 6 6.89 -14.89 -1.27
C PHE A 6 7.36 -15.09 0.17
N LEU A 7 6.79 -14.37 1.12
CA LEU A 7 7.18 -14.45 2.53
C LEU A 7 6.85 -15.81 3.15
N ILE A 8 5.68 -16.36 2.84
CA ILE A 8 5.30 -17.70 3.30
C ILE A 8 6.22 -18.78 2.72
N LYS A 9 6.58 -18.67 1.41
CA LYS A 9 7.56 -19.57 0.78
C LYS A 9 8.94 -19.50 1.45
N LYS A 10 9.30 -18.35 2.00
CA LYS A 10 10.53 -18.13 2.77
C LYS A 10 10.40 -18.47 4.27
N ASN A 11 9.31 -19.15 4.67
CA ASN A 11 9.03 -19.56 6.04
C ASN A 11 8.89 -18.43 7.07
N PHE A 12 8.60 -17.20 6.62
CA PHE A 12 8.27 -16.13 7.55
C PHE A 12 6.88 -16.34 8.18
N LYS A 13 6.73 -15.85 9.42
CA LYS A 13 5.40 -15.64 10.01
C LYS A 13 4.82 -14.35 9.43
N VAL A 14 3.65 -14.43 8.81
CA VAL A 14 3.02 -13.32 8.11
C VAL A 14 1.70 -12.95 8.77
N ILE A 15 1.55 -11.68 9.11
CA ILE A 15 0.29 -11.08 9.56
C ILE A 15 -0.15 -10.09 8.48
N VAL A 16 -1.35 -10.25 7.97
CA VAL A 16 -1.97 -9.34 7.01
C VAL A 16 -3.06 -8.55 7.69
N ILE A 17 -3.04 -7.23 7.55
CA ILE A 17 -4.14 -6.33 7.93
C ILE A 17 -4.74 -5.83 6.62
N ASP A 18 -6.00 -6.16 6.37
CA ASP A 18 -6.72 -5.76 5.16
C ASP A 18 -8.22 -5.76 5.47
N ASP A 19 -8.94 -4.70 5.10
CA ASP A 19 -10.40 -4.63 5.25
C ASP A 19 -11.15 -5.32 4.09
N LEU A 20 -10.40 -5.77 3.07
CA LEU A 20 -10.88 -6.40 1.85
C LEU A 20 -11.79 -5.50 0.99
N SER A 21 -11.77 -4.18 1.21
CA SER A 21 -12.53 -3.23 0.40
C SER A 21 -12.03 -3.15 -1.06
N GLY A 22 -10.72 -3.36 -1.26
CA GLY A 22 -10.09 -3.43 -2.59
C GLY A 22 -9.41 -4.78 -2.86
N GLY A 23 -9.23 -5.59 -1.81
CA GLY A 23 -8.56 -6.88 -1.87
C GLY A 23 -9.51 -8.04 -2.27
N ASN A 24 -8.91 -9.10 -2.79
CA ASN A 24 -9.66 -10.34 -3.07
C ASN A 24 -9.07 -11.48 -2.24
N ILE A 25 -9.86 -11.99 -1.31
CA ILE A 25 -9.46 -13.07 -0.41
C ILE A 25 -9.04 -14.35 -1.15
N LYS A 26 -9.56 -14.57 -2.36
CA LYS A 26 -9.17 -15.72 -3.21
C LYS A 26 -7.66 -15.72 -3.49
N ASN A 27 -7.02 -14.56 -3.53
CA ASN A 27 -5.59 -14.42 -3.81
C ASN A 27 -4.68 -14.92 -2.68
N ILE A 28 -5.24 -15.13 -1.48
CA ILE A 28 -4.50 -15.62 -0.29
C ILE A 28 -5.17 -16.84 0.36
N LYS A 29 -6.21 -17.39 -0.27
CA LYS A 29 -7.01 -18.50 0.26
C LYS A 29 -6.15 -19.70 0.67
N GLN A 30 -5.10 -20.01 -0.10
CA GLN A 30 -4.16 -21.11 0.14
C GLN A 30 -3.35 -20.96 1.44
N HIS A 31 -3.34 -19.78 2.04
CA HIS A 31 -2.58 -19.51 3.27
C HIS A 31 -3.44 -19.49 4.53
N LEU A 32 -4.76 -19.37 4.43
CA LEU A 32 -5.66 -19.15 5.57
C LEU A 32 -5.58 -20.23 6.67
N LYS A 33 -5.23 -21.46 6.31
CA LYS A 33 -5.10 -22.57 7.25
C LYS A 33 -3.66 -22.81 7.74
N ARG A 34 -2.69 -21.98 7.33
CA ARG A 34 -1.28 -22.15 7.72
C ARG A 34 -1.02 -21.62 9.13
N LYS A 35 -0.25 -22.33 9.93
CA LYS A 35 0.12 -21.91 11.30
C LYS A 35 0.96 -20.63 11.33
N ASN A 36 1.70 -20.32 10.25
CA ASN A 36 2.53 -19.14 10.12
C ASN A 36 1.85 -17.98 9.37
N PHE A 37 0.51 -18.02 9.20
CA PHE A 37 -0.26 -16.98 8.55
C PHE A 37 -1.46 -16.53 9.40
N LEU A 38 -1.68 -15.22 9.50
CA LEU A 38 -2.85 -14.63 10.16
C LEU A 38 -3.41 -13.50 9.30
N LEU A 39 -4.69 -13.55 8.99
CA LEU A 39 -5.43 -12.43 8.39
C LEU A 39 -6.23 -11.72 9.48
N LEU A 40 -5.98 -10.44 9.67
CA LEU A 40 -6.78 -9.53 10.49
C LEU A 40 -7.62 -8.67 9.55
N LYS A 41 -8.91 -8.98 9.44
CA LYS A 41 -9.85 -8.18 8.64
C LYS A 41 -10.15 -6.89 9.41
N LYS A 42 -9.33 -5.87 9.20
CA LYS A 42 -9.38 -4.56 9.87
C LYS A 42 -9.05 -3.44 8.89
N ASN A 43 -9.71 -2.30 9.06
CA ASN A 43 -9.34 -1.07 8.36
C ASN A 43 -8.16 -0.40 9.09
N ILE A 44 -7.17 0.05 8.34
CA ILE A 44 -6.02 0.78 8.91
C ILE A 44 -6.38 2.17 9.42
N CYS A 45 -7.56 2.70 9.07
CA CYS A 45 -8.09 3.97 9.60
C CYS A 45 -8.74 3.81 10.97
N ASP A 46 -9.21 2.62 11.29
CA ASP A 46 -9.67 2.31 12.63
C ASP A 46 -8.45 2.31 13.53
N ASN A 47 -8.52 2.84 14.74
CA ASN A 47 -7.35 2.99 15.61
C ASN A 47 -6.56 1.66 15.71
N PRO A 48 -5.50 1.45 14.88
CA PRO A 48 -4.84 0.15 14.74
C PRO A 48 -3.88 -0.14 15.86
N VAL A 49 -3.67 0.88 16.67
CA VAL A 49 -2.82 0.82 17.84
C VAL A 49 -3.37 -0.19 18.85
N ASP A 50 -4.65 -0.52 18.72
CA ASP A 50 -5.34 -1.52 19.54
C ASP A 50 -5.34 -2.94 18.95
N ILE A 51 -4.46 -3.24 18.01
CA ILE A 51 -4.34 -4.60 17.50
C ILE A 51 -3.66 -5.47 18.57
N LYS A 52 -4.43 -5.89 19.56
CA LYS A 52 -4.02 -6.77 20.68
C LYS A 52 -3.33 -8.05 20.22
N TYR A 53 -3.50 -8.40 18.95
CA TYR A 53 -2.98 -9.63 18.35
C TYR A 53 -1.56 -9.49 17.78
N ILE A 54 -1.04 -8.26 17.59
CA ILE A 54 0.31 -8.04 17.07
C ILE A 54 1.24 -7.62 18.21
N LYS A 55 1.85 -8.61 18.84
CA LYS A 55 2.81 -8.35 19.94
C LYS A 55 4.22 -8.01 19.44
N LYS A 56 4.56 -8.44 18.22
CA LYS A 56 5.87 -8.24 17.60
C LYS A 56 5.79 -8.30 16.10
N ALA A 57 6.53 -7.43 15.42
CA ALA A 57 6.81 -7.51 14.00
C ALA A 57 8.26 -7.05 13.75
N ASP A 58 8.97 -7.69 12.83
CA ASP A 58 10.31 -7.27 12.43
C ASP A 58 10.25 -6.26 11.28
N TYR A 59 9.31 -6.45 10.36
CA TYR A 59 9.15 -5.62 9.16
C TYR A 59 7.68 -5.33 8.91
N ILE A 60 7.40 -4.16 8.37
CA ILE A 60 6.08 -3.79 7.85
C ILE A 60 6.20 -3.44 6.38
N PHE A 61 5.39 -4.10 5.54
CA PHE A 61 5.16 -3.76 4.14
C PHE A 61 3.81 -3.06 4.05
N HIS A 62 3.82 -1.74 3.98
CA HIS A 62 2.61 -0.93 3.97
C HIS A 62 2.16 -0.68 2.54
N PHE A 63 1.29 -1.57 2.04
CA PHE A 63 0.68 -1.51 0.71
C PHE A 63 -0.81 -1.15 0.76
N ALA A 64 -1.39 -1.05 1.96
CA ALA A 64 -2.75 -0.59 2.11
C ALA A 64 -2.88 0.87 1.67
N GLY A 65 -3.91 1.17 0.88
CA GLY A 65 -4.14 2.50 0.36
C GLY A 65 -5.20 2.49 -0.73
N LYS A 66 -5.78 3.65 -1.00
CA LYS A 66 -6.66 3.86 -2.16
C LYS A 66 -5.85 4.33 -3.34
N GLY A 67 -6.00 3.63 -4.48
CA GLY A 67 -5.48 4.02 -5.79
C GLY A 67 -6.53 4.76 -6.61
N ASP A 68 -6.22 4.99 -7.88
CA ASP A 68 -7.04 5.61 -8.92
C ASP A 68 -7.23 7.13 -8.76
N ILE A 69 -7.02 7.84 -9.87
CA ILE A 69 -7.07 9.31 -9.91
C ILE A 69 -8.51 9.81 -9.89
N VAL A 70 -9.36 9.32 -10.81
CA VAL A 70 -10.73 9.84 -10.98
C VAL A 70 -11.58 9.70 -9.72
N PRO A 71 -11.64 8.54 -9.05
CA PRO A 71 -12.37 8.45 -7.79
C PRO A 71 -11.81 9.35 -6.68
N SER A 72 -10.51 9.71 -6.74
CA SER A 72 -9.91 10.62 -5.75
C SER A 72 -10.44 12.06 -5.88
N ILE A 73 -10.77 12.48 -7.09
CA ILE A 73 -11.37 13.79 -7.36
C ILE A 73 -12.80 13.84 -6.81
N GLN A 74 -13.55 12.74 -6.99
CA GLN A 74 -14.94 12.65 -6.55
C GLN A 74 -15.09 12.47 -5.03
N LYS A 75 -14.15 11.76 -4.40
CA LYS A 75 -14.20 11.37 -2.99
C LYS A 75 -12.87 11.64 -2.25
N PRO A 76 -12.36 12.88 -2.28
CA PRO A 76 -11.01 13.18 -1.77
C PRO A 76 -10.82 12.82 -0.30
N PHE A 77 -11.80 13.06 0.55
CA PHE A 77 -11.75 12.75 1.98
C PHE A 77 -11.38 11.28 2.24
N GLN A 78 -11.94 10.35 1.47
CA GLN A 78 -11.62 8.92 1.64
C GLN A 78 -10.16 8.60 1.33
N TYR A 79 -9.57 9.31 0.35
CA TYR A 79 -8.18 9.14 -0.02
C TYR A 79 -7.24 9.67 1.05
N PHE A 80 -7.50 10.87 1.57
CA PHE A 80 -6.70 11.43 2.67
C PHE A 80 -6.83 10.60 3.93
N ASN A 81 -8.03 10.18 4.30
CA ASN A 81 -8.23 9.33 5.47
C ASN A 81 -7.44 8.03 5.35
N THR A 82 -7.54 7.31 4.22
CA THR A 82 -6.83 6.03 4.06
C THR A 82 -5.33 6.23 3.85
N ASN A 83 -4.91 7.11 2.92
CA ASN A 83 -3.52 7.20 2.50
C ASN A 83 -2.66 8.03 3.46
N VAL A 84 -3.26 8.95 4.22
CA VAL A 84 -2.52 9.77 5.19
C VAL A 84 -2.77 9.26 6.60
N MET A 85 -4.00 9.30 7.10
CA MET A 85 -4.30 8.90 8.47
C MET A 85 -4.03 7.40 8.70
N GLY A 86 -4.45 6.54 7.75
CA GLY A 86 -4.12 5.12 7.79
C GLY A 86 -2.61 4.86 7.80
N THR A 87 -1.82 5.64 7.04
CA THR A 87 -0.36 5.55 7.06
C THR A 87 0.22 5.98 8.41
N ILE A 88 -0.27 7.08 9.00
CA ILE A 88 0.15 7.53 10.33
C ILE A 88 -0.12 6.44 11.38
N ASN A 89 -1.27 5.80 11.33
CA ASN A 89 -1.62 4.71 12.21
C ASN A 89 -0.64 3.52 12.09
N ILE A 90 -0.25 3.16 10.88
CA ILE A 90 0.77 2.11 10.65
C ILE A 90 2.15 2.53 11.14
N LEU A 91 2.51 3.81 11.01
CA LEU A 91 3.77 4.33 11.52
C LEU A 91 3.82 4.33 13.06
N GLU A 92 2.71 4.66 13.72
CA GLU A 92 2.58 4.54 15.17
C GLU A 92 2.69 3.07 15.64
N LEU A 93 2.05 2.16 14.90
CA LEU A 93 2.22 0.72 15.16
C LEU A 93 3.70 0.31 15.01
N ALA A 94 4.36 0.77 13.94
CA ALA A 94 5.77 0.48 13.70
C ALA A 94 6.68 1.00 14.83
N ARG A 95 6.43 2.22 15.29
CA ARG A 95 7.15 2.84 16.41
C ARG A 95 6.98 2.04 17.71
N ARG A 96 5.76 1.67 18.06
CA ARG A 96 5.44 0.90 19.27
C ARG A 96 6.06 -0.49 19.26
N LEU A 97 6.02 -1.17 18.12
CA LEU A 97 6.58 -2.52 17.95
C LEU A 97 8.10 -2.49 17.76
N LYS A 98 8.71 -1.30 17.64
CA LYS A 98 10.16 -1.12 17.36
C LYS A 98 10.60 -1.96 16.16
N VAL A 99 9.83 -1.91 15.06
CA VAL A 99 10.13 -2.69 13.86
C VAL A 99 11.49 -2.33 13.28
N LYS A 100 12.16 -3.29 12.67
CA LYS A 100 13.47 -3.09 12.01
C LYS A 100 13.37 -2.15 10.82
N LYS A 101 12.25 -2.21 10.07
CA LYS A 101 12.01 -1.35 8.91
C LYS A 101 10.56 -1.36 8.45
N VAL A 102 10.11 -0.21 7.93
CA VAL A 102 8.86 -0.05 7.18
C VAL A 102 9.19 0.17 5.72
N VAL A 103 8.53 -0.57 4.82
CA VAL A 103 8.56 -0.34 3.36
C VAL A 103 7.20 0.18 2.94
N TYR A 104 7.15 1.37 2.36
CA TYR A 104 5.92 2.06 1.97
C TYR A 104 5.75 2.07 0.46
N ALA A 105 4.58 1.67 -0.02
CA ALA A 105 4.18 1.85 -1.40
C ALA A 105 3.73 3.30 -1.62
N ALA A 106 4.67 4.17 -1.99
CA ALA A 106 4.39 5.51 -2.51
C ALA A 106 3.94 5.43 -3.97
N SER A 107 3.90 6.55 -4.67
CA SER A 107 3.44 6.60 -6.05
C SER A 107 4.26 7.57 -6.88
N SER A 108 4.59 7.18 -8.10
CA SER A 108 5.17 8.06 -9.12
C SER A 108 4.25 9.22 -9.53
N SER A 109 2.96 9.13 -9.23
CA SER A 109 1.99 10.21 -9.48
C SER A 109 2.35 11.52 -8.78
N CYS A 110 3.22 11.48 -7.76
CA CYS A 110 3.72 12.67 -7.08
C CYS A 110 4.54 13.60 -8.00
N TYR A 111 5.10 13.07 -9.09
CA TYR A 111 5.90 13.87 -10.04
C TYR A 111 5.05 14.67 -11.04
N GLY A 112 3.76 14.36 -11.19
CA GLY A 112 2.90 14.99 -12.19
C GLY A 112 3.43 14.78 -13.61
N LEU A 113 3.49 15.86 -14.38
CA LEU A 113 4.01 15.88 -15.77
C LEU A 113 5.53 16.13 -15.77
N ALA A 114 6.30 15.20 -15.26
CA ALA A 114 7.74 15.33 -15.19
C ALA A 114 8.41 14.98 -16.53
N LYS A 115 9.61 15.56 -16.75
CA LYS A 115 10.47 15.16 -17.88
C LYS A 115 10.89 13.70 -17.73
N VAL A 116 10.98 13.01 -18.85
CA VAL A 116 11.51 11.65 -18.94
C VAL A 116 13.00 11.69 -19.38
N PRO A 117 13.84 10.79 -18.86
CA PRO A 117 13.54 9.80 -17.83
C PRO A 117 13.32 10.44 -16.46
N THR A 118 12.28 9.97 -15.73
CA THR A 118 11.95 10.46 -14.40
C THR A 118 12.85 9.80 -13.35
N THR A 119 13.40 10.60 -12.46
CA THR A 119 14.26 10.16 -11.35
C THR A 119 13.73 10.71 -10.03
N GLU A 120 14.26 10.22 -8.91
CA GLU A 120 13.88 10.69 -7.57
C GLU A 120 14.22 12.17 -7.32
N LYS A 121 15.10 12.77 -8.15
CA LYS A 121 15.48 14.19 -8.09
C LYS A 121 14.48 15.11 -8.77
N ASN A 122 13.53 14.58 -9.54
CA ASN A 122 12.52 15.39 -10.22
C ASN A 122 11.66 16.12 -9.18
N LYS A 123 11.26 17.36 -9.54
CA LYS A 123 10.38 18.18 -8.70
C LYS A 123 9.05 17.46 -8.46
N ILE A 124 8.56 17.54 -7.23
CA ILE A 124 7.22 17.06 -6.87
C ILE A 124 6.18 18.06 -7.36
N SER A 125 5.18 17.56 -8.05
CA SER A 125 4.06 18.32 -8.61
C SER A 125 2.79 17.49 -8.58
N THR A 126 2.15 17.41 -7.43
CA THR A 126 0.93 16.62 -7.24
C THR A 126 -0.26 17.30 -7.90
N LEU A 127 -0.86 16.68 -8.92
CA LEU A 127 -1.95 17.26 -9.70
C LEU A 127 -3.34 16.87 -9.17
N TYR A 128 -3.44 15.77 -8.44
CA TYR A 128 -4.73 15.19 -8.03
C TYR A 128 -4.71 14.78 -6.55
N PRO A 129 -5.88 14.70 -5.90
CA PRO A 129 -5.98 14.29 -4.48
C PRO A 129 -5.28 12.95 -4.18
N TYR A 130 -5.36 11.97 -5.08
CA TYR A 130 -4.62 10.71 -4.95
C TYR A 130 -3.11 10.96 -4.84
N ALA A 131 -2.53 11.69 -5.80
CA ALA A 131 -1.10 11.96 -5.82
C ALA A 131 -0.65 12.71 -4.54
N LEU A 132 -1.41 13.72 -4.15
CA LEU A 132 -1.14 14.48 -2.93
C LEU A 132 -1.23 13.61 -1.68
N SER A 133 -2.29 12.80 -1.54
CA SER A 133 -2.46 11.94 -0.37
C SER A 133 -1.35 10.89 -0.23
N LYS A 134 -0.87 10.33 -1.34
CA LYS A 134 0.27 9.40 -1.34
C LYS A 134 1.57 10.09 -0.96
N TYR A 135 1.79 11.31 -1.46
CA TYR A 135 2.97 12.10 -1.14
C TYR A 135 2.96 12.59 0.33
N MET A 136 1.80 12.95 0.86
CA MET A 136 1.67 13.28 2.29
C MET A 136 1.96 12.08 3.19
N GLY A 137 1.51 10.87 2.81
CA GLY A 137 1.88 9.63 3.49
C GLY A 137 3.39 9.37 3.45
N GLU A 138 4.05 9.64 2.32
CA GLU A 138 5.52 9.56 2.18
C GLU A 138 6.23 10.57 3.08
N ASN A 139 5.75 11.81 3.15
CA ASN A 139 6.30 12.83 4.04
C ASN A 139 6.14 12.42 5.52
N ALA A 140 5.00 11.88 5.91
CA ALA A 140 4.82 11.33 7.26
C ALA A 140 5.82 10.22 7.54
N LEU A 141 6.06 9.31 6.58
CA LEU A 141 7.04 8.23 6.70
C LEU A 141 8.44 8.76 7.04
N PHE A 142 8.95 9.75 6.29
CA PHE A 142 10.26 10.35 6.52
C PHE A 142 10.30 11.20 7.80
N HIS A 143 9.18 11.80 8.17
CA HIS A 143 9.07 12.51 9.45
C HIS A 143 9.22 11.55 10.64
N TRP A 144 8.56 10.37 10.61
CA TRP A 144 8.71 9.33 11.64
C TRP A 144 10.14 8.80 11.73
N GLN A 145 10.82 8.68 10.58
CA GLN A 145 12.24 8.34 10.58
C GLN A 145 13.07 9.39 11.31
N LYS A 146 12.84 10.67 10.99
CA LYS A 146 13.62 11.79 11.55
C LYS A 146 13.39 11.95 13.05
N VAL A 147 12.13 11.87 13.50
CA VAL A 147 11.75 12.20 14.88
C VAL A 147 11.85 10.98 15.80
N TYR A 148 11.44 9.81 15.32
CA TYR A 148 11.31 8.62 16.15
C TYR A 148 12.31 7.50 15.80
N GLY A 149 13.18 7.71 14.84
CA GLY A 149 14.20 6.72 14.44
C GLY A 149 13.65 5.47 13.73
N VAL A 150 12.40 5.50 13.28
CA VAL A 150 11.80 4.39 12.53
C VAL A 150 12.49 4.27 11.18
N LYS A 151 13.20 3.17 10.92
CA LYS A 151 13.86 2.95 9.63
C LYS A 151 12.82 2.73 8.53
N VAL A 152 12.93 3.45 7.43
CA VAL A 152 11.93 3.42 6.36
C VAL A 152 12.55 3.32 4.97
N ASN A 153 11.78 2.78 4.03
CA ASN A 153 12.01 2.92 2.59
C ASN A 153 10.70 3.31 1.92
N SER A 154 10.73 4.31 1.05
CA SER A 154 9.62 4.67 0.17
C SER A 154 9.88 4.17 -1.24
N LEU A 155 8.88 3.54 -1.84
CA LEU A 155 8.93 3.04 -3.22
C LEU A 155 7.90 3.81 -4.05
N ARG A 156 8.34 4.78 -4.85
CA ARG A 156 7.48 5.51 -5.79
C ARG A 156 7.18 4.63 -7.00
N ILE A 157 6.20 3.76 -6.82
CA ILE A 157 5.84 2.74 -7.80
C ILE A 157 5.19 3.43 -9.01
N PHE A 158 5.65 3.08 -10.19
CA PHE A 158 5.01 3.41 -11.47
C PHE A 158 3.86 2.42 -11.74
N ASN A 159 3.58 2.09 -13.01
CA ASN A 159 2.50 1.19 -13.36
C ASN A 159 2.85 -0.26 -13.04
N ALA A 160 2.28 -0.79 -11.96
CA ALA A 160 2.42 -2.22 -11.65
C ALA A 160 1.51 -3.05 -12.54
N TYR A 161 2.03 -4.14 -13.09
CA TYR A 161 1.28 -5.09 -13.91
C TYR A 161 1.68 -6.53 -13.58
N GLY A 162 0.86 -7.49 -13.98
CA GLY A 162 1.13 -8.91 -13.77
C GLY A 162 -0.10 -9.71 -13.35
N PRO A 163 0.08 -10.99 -12.96
CA PRO A 163 -1.01 -11.84 -12.51
C PRO A 163 -1.80 -11.21 -11.35
N ARG A 164 -3.10 -11.51 -11.27
CA ARG A 164 -4.03 -10.99 -10.23
C ARG A 164 -4.28 -9.48 -10.30
N VAL A 165 -3.86 -8.82 -11.39
CA VAL A 165 -4.19 -7.41 -11.59
C VAL A 165 -5.70 -7.25 -11.75
N THR A 166 -6.24 -6.14 -11.21
CA THR A 166 -7.66 -5.82 -11.46
C THR A 166 -7.87 -5.45 -12.91
N THR A 167 -8.93 -6.00 -13.50
CA THR A 167 -9.40 -5.65 -14.85
C THR A 167 -10.62 -4.74 -14.82
N LYS A 168 -10.96 -4.22 -13.63
CA LYS A 168 -12.08 -3.31 -13.38
C LYS A 168 -11.55 -1.93 -13.03
N GLY A 169 -12.31 -0.88 -13.37
CA GLY A 169 -11.98 0.51 -13.07
C GLY A 169 -11.40 1.27 -14.26
N THR A 170 -11.40 2.60 -14.15
CA THR A 170 -11.02 3.54 -15.23
C THR A 170 -9.51 3.49 -15.51
N TYR A 171 -8.71 3.08 -14.55
CA TYR A 171 -7.25 2.96 -14.64
C TYR A 171 -6.78 1.57 -14.22
N GLY A 172 -7.61 0.55 -14.41
CA GLY A 172 -7.12 -0.84 -14.34
C GLY A 172 -5.86 -0.95 -15.17
N ALA A 173 -4.87 -1.73 -14.73
CA ALA A 173 -3.63 -1.87 -15.48
C ALA A 173 -3.97 -2.15 -16.94
N VAL A 174 -3.58 -1.24 -17.82
CA VAL A 174 -3.94 -1.23 -19.25
C VAL A 174 -3.76 -2.60 -19.90
N PHE A 175 -2.67 -3.29 -19.54
CA PHE A 175 -2.42 -4.66 -20.01
C PHE A 175 -3.52 -5.64 -19.60
N GLY A 176 -3.98 -5.61 -18.34
CA GLY A 176 -5.04 -6.49 -17.87
C GLY A 176 -6.37 -6.24 -18.57
N VAL A 177 -6.69 -4.97 -18.85
CA VAL A 177 -7.89 -4.58 -19.60
C VAL A 177 -7.81 -5.07 -21.05
N PHE A 178 -6.69 -4.83 -21.73
CA PHE A 178 -6.51 -5.24 -23.13
C PHE A 178 -6.50 -6.76 -23.29
N PHE A 179 -5.83 -7.49 -22.40
CA PHE A 179 -5.88 -8.97 -22.43
C PHE A 179 -7.31 -9.48 -22.20
N LYS A 180 -8.06 -8.88 -21.28
CA LYS A 180 -9.44 -9.26 -21.07
C LYS A 180 -10.30 -9.00 -22.31
N GLN A 181 -10.16 -7.83 -22.95
CA GLN A 181 -10.87 -7.50 -24.18
C GLN A 181 -10.56 -8.50 -25.28
N LYS A 182 -9.25 -8.83 -25.48
CA LYS A 182 -8.82 -9.81 -26.49
C LYS A 182 -9.34 -11.22 -26.23
N LEU A 183 -9.56 -11.62 -24.99
CA LEU A 183 -10.05 -12.96 -24.65
C LEU A 183 -11.59 -13.07 -24.73
N LEU A 184 -12.31 -11.95 -24.76
CA LEU A 184 -13.77 -11.91 -24.83
C LEU A 184 -14.29 -11.65 -26.27
N ASN A 185 -13.38 -11.29 -27.18
CA ASN A 185 -13.60 -11.21 -28.64
C ASN A 185 -13.05 -12.46 -29.32
#